data_2b3c7da651cd140a009456943a61d330
#
_entry.id   2b3c7da651cd140a009456943a61d330
#
_cell.length_a   1.000
_cell.length_b   1.000
_cell.length_c   1.000
_cell.angle_alpha   90.00
_cell.angle_beta   90.00
_cell.angle_gamma   90.00
#
_symmetry.space_group_name_H-M   'P 1'
#
loop_
_entity.id
_entity.type
_entity.pdbx_description
1 polymer ?
#
loop_
_entity_poly.entity_id
_entity_poly.type
_entity_poly.pdbx_seq_one_letter_code
_entity_poly.pdbx_strand_id
1 'polypeptide(L)'
;MKAMILAAGYGKRLLPLTEKKPKSLIKIGDKSLIQRNIEHLINNGFNEIIINVSYLGDQVVDHVQDVFPDENIIFSIEESPLGTGGGILRALPTLGNNPFLCMNADIFHNIEINDLPKDVKIAHLIGVENPDHNKSGDFSLNNDLVEVKESFNELTWSGISVINPDVFSDIETESETFNVWKFVLLKYIQQGLVSGEKSENLWIDVGTHNRLNEAIKVYNDKE
;
A
#
# COMPACT_ATOMS: atom_id res chain seq x y z
N MET A 1 -4.49 14.65 -6.83
CA MET A 1 -3.95 13.30 -7.12
C MET A 1 -4.91 12.28 -6.52
N LYS A 2 -5.23 11.19 -7.22
CA LYS A 2 -6.03 10.07 -6.68
C LYS A 2 -5.17 9.20 -5.78
N ALA A 3 -5.81 8.42 -4.90
CA ALA A 3 -5.14 7.41 -4.10
C ALA A 3 -5.74 6.03 -4.33
N MET A 4 -4.91 4.99 -4.24
CA MET A 4 -5.33 3.59 -4.25
C MET A 4 -4.89 2.90 -2.97
N ILE A 5 -5.82 2.17 -2.33
CA ILE A 5 -5.53 1.31 -1.20
C ILE A 5 -5.63 -0.15 -1.64
N LEU A 6 -4.55 -0.92 -1.43
CA LEU A 6 -4.50 -2.36 -1.76
C LEU A 6 -5.04 -3.20 -0.60
N ALA A 7 -6.28 -3.68 -0.72
CA ALA A 7 -7.00 -4.39 0.34
C ALA A 7 -7.49 -5.82 -0.01
N ALA A 8 -7.16 -6.34 -1.20
CA ALA A 8 -7.69 -7.62 -1.70
C ALA A 8 -7.04 -8.89 -1.09
N GLY A 9 -6.04 -8.76 -0.23
CA GLY A 9 -5.23 -9.88 0.26
C GLY A 9 -5.93 -10.82 1.25
N TYR A 10 -5.63 -12.13 1.20
CA TYR A 10 -6.19 -13.16 2.10
C TYR A 10 -5.80 -13.01 3.58
N GLY A 11 -4.69 -12.39 3.91
CA GLY A 11 -4.22 -12.29 5.30
C GLY A 11 -3.84 -13.63 5.97
N LYS A 12 -3.42 -14.65 5.21
CA LYS A 12 -3.19 -16.04 5.69
C LYS A 12 -2.31 -16.16 6.93
N ARG A 13 -1.35 -15.26 7.13
CA ARG A 13 -0.43 -15.27 8.28
C ARG A 13 -1.09 -14.81 9.59
N LEU A 14 -2.28 -14.26 9.52
CA LEU A 14 -3.10 -13.82 10.66
C LEU A 14 -4.26 -14.77 11.01
N LEU A 15 -4.33 -15.95 10.39
CA LEU A 15 -5.28 -16.97 10.79
C LEU A 15 -5.10 -17.32 12.28
N PRO A 16 -6.20 -17.58 13.03
CA PRO A 16 -7.59 -17.65 12.56
C PRO A 16 -8.32 -16.30 12.49
N LEU A 17 -7.71 -15.16 12.86
CA LEU A 17 -8.37 -13.85 12.87
C LEU A 17 -8.96 -13.47 11.51
N THR A 18 -8.25 -13.81 10.44
CA THR A 18 -8.65 -13.48 9.07
C THR A 18 -9.53 -14.53 8.40
N GLU A 19 -9.97 -15.56 9.12
CA GLU A 19 -10.89 -16.56 8.60
C GLU A 19 -12.29 -15.98 8.34
N LYS A 20 -12.74 -15.06 9.20
CA LYS A 20 -14.08 -14.46 9.16
C LYS A 20 -14.06 -12.94 9.02
N LYS A 21 -12.88 -12.32 8.96
CA LYS A 21 -12.72 -10.88 8.91
C LYS A 21 -11.56 -10.50 7.99
N PRO A 22 -11.75 -9.61 7.02
CA PRO A 22 -10.66 -9.13 6.18
C PRO A 22 -9.53 -8.53 7.02
N LYS A 23 -8.28 -8.72 6.60
CA LYS A 23 -7.10 -8.18 7.27
C LYS A 23 -7.19 -6.65 7.48
N SER A 24 -7.65 -5.94 6.47
CA SER A 24 -7.83 -4.49 6.49
C SER A 24 -8.85 -3.99 7.53
N LEU A 25 -9.75 -4.87 7.99
CA LEU A 25 -10.72 -4.57 9.05
C LEU A 25 -10.25 -4.92 10.47
N ILE A 26 -9.01 -5.44 10.63
CA ILE A 26 -8.44 -5.64 11.97
C ILE A 26 -8.29 -4.27 12.63
N LYS A 27 -8.72 -4.19 13.89
CA LYS A 27 -8.67 -2.96 14.67
C LYS A 27 -7.36 -2.82 15.44
N ILE A 28 -6.89 -1.60 15.51
CA ILE A 28 -5.86 -1.13 16.44
C ILE A 28 -6.50 0.00 17.24
N GLY A 29 -6.77 -0.25 18.52
CA GLY A 29 -7.62 0.63 19.31
C GLY A 29 -9.07 0.61 18.82
N ASP A 30 -9.64 1.77 18.63
CA ASP A 30 -11.05 1.99 18.23
C ASP A 30 -11.31 1.78 16.72
N LYS A 31 -10.30 1.99 15.86
CA LYS A 31 -10.43 2.03 14.39
C LYS A 31 -9.78 0.85 13.70
N SER A 32 -10.37 0.44 12.56
CA SER A 32 -9.76 -0.54 11.67
C SER A 32 -8.55 0.04 10.93
N LEU A 33 -7.65 -0.82 10.44
CA LEU A 33 -6.49 -0.41 9.63
C LEU A 33 -6.93 0.41 8.41
N ILE A 34 -7.92 -0.08 7.67
CA ILE A 34 -8.38 0.62 6.47
C ILE A 34 -9.03 1.97 6.81
N GLN A 35 -9.77 2.06 7.93
CA GLN A 35 -10.34 3.32 8.38
C GLN A 35 -9.25 4.35 8.66
N ARG A 36 -8.17 3.96 9.36
CA ARG A 36 -7.04 4.83 9.65
C ARG A 36 -6.36 5.33 8.39
N ASN A 37 -6.16 4.44 7.42
CA ASN A 37 -5.51 4.78 6.16
C ASN A 37 -6.39 5.70 5.30
N ILE A 38 -7.71 5.49 5.26
CA ILE A 38 -8.65 6.39 4.58
C ILE A 38 -8.67 7.77 5.24
N GLU A 39 -8.81 7.84 6.57
CA GLU A 39 -8.77 9.11 7.30
C GLU A 39 -7.44 9.85 7.06
N HIS A 40 -6.32 9.12 7.03
CA HIS A 40 -5.03 9.69 6.73
C HIS A 40 -4.98 10.30 5.33
N LEU A 41 -5.50 9.62 4.32
CA LEU A 41 -5.60 10.13 2.94
C LEU A 41 -6.49 11.37 2.86
N ILE A 42 -7.69 11.34 3.46
CA ILE A 42 -8.64 12.46 3.44
C ILE A 42 -8.01 13.69 4.11
N ASN A 43 -7.39 13.52 5.28
CA ASN A 43 -6.73 14.60 6.03
C ASN A 43 -5.54 15.21 5.26
N ASN A 44 -4.98 14.49 4.29
CA ASN A 44 -3.92 14.94 3.39
C ASN A 44 -4.44 15.38 2.00
N GLY A 45 -5.76 15.62 1.86
CA GLY A 45 -6.37 16.22 0.68
C GLY A 45 -6.59 15.27 -0.50
N PHE A 46 -6.59 13.96 -0.29
CA PHE A 46 -6.95 12.98 -1.30
C PHE A 46 -8.48 12.82 -1.32
N ASN A 47 -9.13 13.40 -2.32
CA ASN A 47 -10.59 13.47 -2.42
C ASN A 47 -11.20 12.37 -3.33
N GLU A 48 -10.39 11.50 -3.90
CA GLU A 48 -10.83 10.35 -4.69
C GLU A 48 -9.95 9.16 -4.35
N ILE A 49 -10.54 8.15 -3.73
CA ILE A 49 -9.86 6.97 -3.20
C ILE A 49 -10.40 5.73 -3.89
N ILE A 50 -9.53 4.92 -4.46
CA ILE A 50 -9.87 3.64 -5.07
C ILE A 50 -9.40 2.53 -4.12
N ILE A 51 -10.25 1.55 -3.83
CA ILE A 51 -9.93 0.42 -2.95
C ILE A 51 -10.17 -0.87 -3.72
N ASN A 52 -9.13 -1.69 -3.94
CA ASN A 52 -9.36 -3.02 -4.46
C ASN A 52 -9.76 -3.97 -3.35
N VAL A 53 -10.75 -4.81 -3.62
CA VAL A 53 -11.31 -5.78 -2.67
C VAL A 53 -11.51 -7.12 -3.36
N SER A 54 -11.36 -8.22 -2.60
CA SER A 54 -11.58 -9.58 -3.08
C SER A 54 -12.07 -10.48 -1.93
N TYR A 55 -11.16 -11.15 -1.24
CA TYR A 55 -11.50 -12.05 -0.13
C TYR A 55 -12.27 -11.31 0.98
N LEU A 56 -13.50 -11.76 1.27
CA LEU A 56 -14.43 -11.09 2.18
C LEU A 56 -14.64 -9.60 1.82
N GLY A 57 -14.58 -9.27 0.53
CA GLY A 57 -14.61 -7.89 0.03
C GLY A 57 -15.88 -7.14 0.42
N ASP A 58 -17.04 -7.81 0.45
CA ASP A 58 -18.32 -7.18 0.85
C ASP A 58 -18.24 -6.57 2.25
N GLN A 59 -17.55 -7.24 3.20
CA GLN A 59 -17.37 -6.68 4.54
C GLN A 59 -16.52 -5.39 4.54
N VAL A 60 -15.56 -5.28 3.62
CA VAL A 60 -14.75 -4.05 3.49
C VAL A 60 -15.61 -2.96 2.90
N VAL A 61 -16.38 -3.26 1.84
CA VAL A 61 -17.30 -2.32 1.20
C VAL A 61 -18.30 -1.77 2.19
N ASP A 62 -19.04 -2.65 2.89
CA ASP A 62 -20.04 -2.27 3.87
C ASP A 62 -19.45 -1.38 4.97
N HIS A 63 -18.32 -1.79 5.55
CA HIS A 63 -17.65 -1.02 6.60
C HIS A 63 -17.22 0.38 6.13
N VAL A 64 -16.65 0.46 4.94
CA VAL A 64 -16.17 1.76 4.40
C VAL A 64 -17.34 2.68 4.06
N GLN A 65 -18.42 2.15 3.48
CA GLN A 65 -19.63 2.92 3.18
C GLN A 65 -20.33 3.40 4.44
N ASP A 66 -20.36 2.58 5.51
CA ASP A 66 -20.95 2.96 6.80
C ASP A 66 -20.16 4.08 7.50
N VAL A 67 -18.82 4.03 7.41
CA VAL A 67 -17.93 4.99 8.10
C VAL A 67 -17.72 6.27 7.29
N PHE A 68 -17.74 6.19 5.98
CA PHE A 68 -17.44 7.28 5.03
C PHE A 68 -18.54 7.46 3.98
N PRO A 69 -19.81 7.68 4.37
CA PRO A 69 -20.94 7.71 3.42
C PRO A 69 -20.88 8.86 2.41
N ASP A 70 -20.20 9.95 2.75
CA ASP A 70 -20.14 11.17 1.93
C ASP A 70 -18.82 11.30 1.15
N GLU A 71 -17.89 10.35 1.31
CA GLU A 71 -16.59 10.41 0.67
C GLU A 71 -16.60 9.74 -0.72
N ASN A 72 -15.81 10.26 -1.64
CA ASN A 72 -15.69 9.70 -2.98
C ASN A 72 -14.75 8.49 -2.99
N ILE A 73 -15.29 7.34 -2.59
CA ILE A 73 -14.56 6.07 -2.52
C ILE A 73 -15.14 5.09 -3.55
N ILE A 74 -14.28 4.58 -4.42
CA ILE A 74 -14.64 3.67 -5.51
C ILE A 74 -14.00 2.31 -5.25
N PHE A 75 -14.78 1.23 -5.39
CA PHE A 75 -14.28 -0.14 -5.19
C PHE A 75 -13.95 -0.82 -6.51
N SER A 76 -12.73 -1.36 -6.59
CA SER A 76 -12.29 -2.25 -7.67
C SER A 76 -12.42 -3.69 -7.18
N ILE A 77 -13.46 -4.39 -7.63
CA ILE A 77 -13.78 -5.74 -7.17
C ILE A 77 -13.01 -6.78 -7.98
N GLU A 78 -12.29 -7.67 -7.30
CA GLU A 78 -11.55 -8.79 -7.89
C GLU A 78 -12.26 -10.11 -7.51
N GLU A 79 -12.52 -11.00 -8.47
CA GLU A 79 -13.09 -12.34 -8.19
C GLU A 79 -12.16 -13.18 -7.31
N SER A 80 -10.85 -13.03 -7.52
CA SER A 80 -9.79 -13.60 -6.69
C SER A 80 -8.64 -12.61 -6.63
N PRO A 81 -7.81 -12.61 -5.54
CA PRO A 81 -6.72 -11.66 -5.43
C PRO A 81 -5.72 -11.73 -6.58
N LEU A 82 -5.56 -10.62 -7.29
CA LEU A 82 -4.69 -10.49 -8.46
C LEU A 82 -3.24 -10.11 -8.09
N GLY A 83 -2.92 -10.04 -6.79
CA GLY A 83 -1.66 -9.49 -6.33
C GLY A 83 -1.59 -7.97 -6.46
N THR A 84 -0.48 -7.38 -6.03
CA THR A 84 -0.37 -5.91 -6.00
C THR A 84 -0.35 -5.29 -7.39
N GLY A 85 0.32 -5.93 -8.35
CA GLY A 85 0.39 -5.42 -9.72
C GLY A 85 -0.90 -5.63 -10.51
N GLY A 86 -1.51 -6.83 -10.43
CA GLY A 86 -2.77 -7.11 -11.10
C GLY A 86 -3.93 -6.28 -10.55
N GLY A 87 -3.96 -6.05 -9.23
CA GLY A 87 -4.95 -5.18 -8.60
C GLY A 87 -4.86 -3.74 -9.08
N ILE A 88 -3.64 -3.19 -9.21
CA ILE A 88 -3.43 -1.86 -9.76
C ILE A 88 -3.86 -1.82 -11.24
N LEU A 89 -3.39 -2.78 -12.05
CA LEU A 89 -3.71 -2.84 -13.47
C LEU A 89 -5.22 -2.84 -13.71
N ARG A 90 -5.98 -3.64 -12.94
CA ARG A 90 -7.44 -3.68 -12.99
C ARG A 90 -8.09 -2.35 -12.63
N ALA A 91 -7.50 -1.58 -11.72
CA ALA A 91 -8.03 -0.30 -11.27
C ALA A 91 -7.64 0.88 -12.18
N LEU A 92 -6.71 0.71 -13.13
CA LEU A 92 -6.24 1.80 -14.01
C LEU A 92 -7.35 2.57 -14.74
N PRO A 93 -8.40 1.93 -15.27
CA PRO A 93 -9.49 2.68 -15.91
C PRO A 93 -10.15 3.72 -14.97
N THR A 94 -10.17 3.45 -13.67
CA THR A 94 -10.71 4.36 -12.65
C THR A 94 -9.64 5.34 -12.15
N LEU A 95 -8.39 4.89 -11.99
CA LEU A 95 -7.26 5.73 -11.59
C LEU A 95 -6.97 6.82 -12.63
N GLY A 96 -7.09 6.51 -13.90
CA GLY A 96 -6.83 7.43 -15.01
C GLY A 96 -5.36 7.50 -15.40
N ASN A 97 -4.98 8.56 -16.11
CA ASN A 97 -3.66 8.66 -16.76
C ASN A 97 -2.64 9.52 -15.98
N ASN A 98 -3.00 10.02 -14.80
CA ASN A 98 -2.08 10.81 -13.98
C ASN A 98 -1.46 9.96 -12.88
N PRO A 99 -0.27 10.31 -12.39
CA PRO A 99 0.32 9.66 -11.23
C PRO A 99 -0.64 9.63 -10.04
N PHE A 100 -0.64 8.53 -9.33
CA PHE A 100 -1.51 8.27 -8.16
C PHE A 100 -0.70 7.75 -6.98
N LEU A 101 -1.18 8.03 -5.77
CA LEU A 101 -0.64 7.41 -4.56
C LEU A 101 -1.16 5.97 -4.48
N CYS A 102 -0.28 5.01 -4.23
CA CYS A 102 -0.63 3.64 -3.91
C CYS A 102 -0.18 3.31 -2.50
N MET A 103 -1.06 2.69 -1.71
CA MET A 103 -0.83 2.36 -0.30
C MET A 103 -1.36 0.96 0.03
N ASN A 104 -0.61 0.20 0.83
CA ASN A 104 -1.10 -1.07 1.37
C ASN A 104 -2.12 -0.83 2.50
N ALA A 105 -3.22 -1.58 2.52
CA ALA A 105 -4.27 -1.47 3.55
C ALA A 105 -3.85 -1.99 4.93
N ASP A 106 -2.76 -2.74 5.01
CA ASP A 106 -2.34 -3.49 6.19
C ASP A 106 -1.20 -2.82 6.97
N ILE A 107 -0.92 -1.56 6.71
CA ILE A 107 0.08 -0.78 7.43
C ILE A 107 -0.58 0.09 8.51
N PHE A 108 0.08 0.14 9.67
CA PHE A 108 -0.20 1.08 10.75
C PHE A 108 0.94 2.10 10.78
N HIS A 109 0.64 3.37 10.44
CA HIS A 109 1.67 4.37 10.20
C HIS A 109 1.19 5.80 10.46
N ASN A 110 2.14 6.72 10.50
CA ASN A 110 1.93 8.16 10.44
C ASN A 110 2.91 8.84 9.45
N ILE A 111 3.30 8.13 8.40
CA ILE A 111 4.17 8.65 7.35
C ILE A 111 3.50 9.88 6.72
N GLU A 112 4.26 10.97 6.60
CA GLU A 112 3.81 12.19 5.92
C GLU A 112 3.74 11.96 4.42
N ILE A 113 2.63 12.35 3.79
CA ILE A 113 2.37 12.12 2.36
C ILE A 113 2.03 13.40 1.60
N ASN A 114 2.01 14.56 2.29
CA ASN A 114 1.65 15.84 1.69
C ASN A 114 2.66 16.34 0.66
N ASP A 115 3.94 16.13 0.93
CA ASP A 115 5.05 16.67 0.15
C ASP A 115 5.57 15.68 -0.89
N LEU A 116 4.90 14.53 -1.05
CA LEU A 116 5.26 13.57 -2.08
C LEU A 116 5.14 14.16 -3.48
N PRO A 117 6.07 13.82 -4.40
CA PRO A 117 6.06 14.33 -5.75
C PRO A 117 4.77 13.93 -6.47
N LYS A 118 4.06 14.92 -7.04
CA LYS A 118 2.81 14.71 -7.78
C LYS A 118 3.04 14.39 -9.27
N ASP A 119 4.25 14.62 -9.73
CA ASP A 119 4.69 14.33 -11.09
C ASP A 119 5.93 13.43 -11.01
N VAL A 120 5.73 12.16 -11.33
CA VAL A 120 6.80 11.15 -11.35
C VAL A 120 6.85 10.51 -12.73
N LYS A 121 8.06 10.31 -13.25
CA LYS A 121 8.23 9.68 -14.56
C LYS A 121 7.85 8.21 -14.54
N ILE A 122 8.21 7.49 -13.49
CA ILE A 122 7.95 6.06 -13.27
C ILE A 122 7.26 5.86 -11.93
N ALA A 123 8.00 6.03 -10.84
CA ALA A 123 7.50 5.92 -9.48
C ALA A 123 8.41 6.65 -8.49
N HIS A 124 7.85 6.97 -7.33
CA HIS A 124 8.56 7.42 -6.15
C HIS A 124 8.18 6.53 -4.96
N LEU A 125 9.18 5.94 -4.29
CA LEU A 125 8.98 4.96 -3.23
C LEU A 125 9.32 5.55 -1.86
N ILE A 126 8.52 5.23 -0.85
CA ILE A 126 8.87 5.54 0.54
C ILE A 126 9.47 4.30 1.19
N GLY A 127 10.71 4.43 1.65
CA GLY A 127 11.40 3.45 2.46
C GLY A 127 11.34 3.77 3.94
N VAL A 128 11.42 2.73 4.75
CA VAL A 128 11.54 2.80 6.20
C VAL A 128 12.76 2.02 6.65
N GLU A 129 13.21 2.23 7.86
CA GLU A 129 14.27 1.41 8.47
C GLU A 129 13.89 -0.07 8.44
N ASN A 130 14.86 -0.93 8.20
CA ASN A 130 14.62 -2.37 8.10
C ASN A 130 14.11 -2.95 9.41
N PRO A 131 12.87 -3.46 9.43
CA PRO A 131 12.32 -4.14 10.60
C PRO A 131 12.97 -5.52 10.80
N ASP A 132 12.84 -6.09 11.98
CA ASP A 132 13.41 -7.40 12.34
C ASP A 132 13.06 -8.53 11.35
N HIS A 133 11.92 -8.44 10.72
CA HIS A 133 11.44 -9.46 9.77
C HIS A 133 11.93 -9.26 8.32
N ASN A 134 12.59 -8.13 8.02
CA ASN A 134 13.20 -7.82 6.73
C ASN A 134 14.58 -7.15 6.89
N LYS A 135 15.49 -7.81 7.61
CA LYS A 135 16.83 -7.25 7.90
C LYS A 135 17.68 -6.99 6.66
N SER A 136 17.41 -7.68 5.57
CA SER A 136 18.14 -7.47 4.31
C SER A 136 17.64 -6.26 3.51
N GLY A 137 16.49 -5.71 3.87
CA GLY A 137 15.84 -4.62 3.16
C GLY A 137 15.37 -4.99 1.74
N ASP A 138 14.73 -4.04 1.11
CA ASP A 138 14.23 -4.19 -0.26
C ASP A 138 15.03 -3.33 -1.23
N PHE A 139 15.50 -2.15 -0.80
CA PHE A 139 16.26 -1.21 -1.62
C PHE A 139 17.17 -0.30 -0.79
N SER A 140 18.10 0.36 -1.47
CA SER A 140 18.92 1.45 -0.94
C SER A 140 18.66 2.72 -1.73
N LEU A 141 19.08 3.86 -1.20
CA LEU A 141 19.04 5.14 -1.91
C LEU A 141 20.47 5.56 -2.31
N ASN A 142 20.61 5.95 -3.56
CA ASN A 142 21.79 6.63 -4.08
C ASN A 142 21.35 8.05 -4.48
N ASN A 143 21.61 9.03 -3.62
CA ASN A 143 20.90 10.29 -3.58
C ASN A 143 19.38 10.01 -3.46
N ASP A 144 18.58 10.48 -4.41
CA ASP A 144 17.11 10.26 -4.42
C ASP A 144 16.70 9.10 -5.36
N LEU A 145 17.64 8.30 -5.88
CA LEU A 145 17.36 7.19 -6.76
C LEU A 145 17.37 5.87 -6.00
N VAL A 146 16.37 5.06 -6.28
CA VAL A 146 16.24 3.70 -5.74
C VAL A 146 17.20 2.77 -6.46
N GLU A 147 17.98 2.01 -5.69
CA GLU A 147 18.83 0.92 -6.19
C GLU A 147 18.60 -0.37 -5.38
N VAL A 148 18.73 -1.52 -6.03
CA VAL A 148 18.66 -2.83 -5.36
C VAL A 148 20.02 -3.48 -5.41
N LYS A 149 20.60 -3.75 -4.23
CA LYS A 149 21.88 -4.42 -4.04
C LYS A 149 21.65 -5.93 -3.78
N GLU A 150 22.56 -6.77 -4.23
CA GLU A 150 22.42 -8.23 -4.09
C GLU A 150 22.45 -8.72 -2.65
N SER A 151 23.27 -8.11 -1.77
CA SER A 151 23.52 -8.65 -0.44
C SER A 151 22.74 -7.96 0.67
N PHE A 152 22.62 -6.63 0.64
CA PHE A 152 21.99 -5.85 1.69
C PHE A 152 21.48 -4.52 1.15
N ASN A 153 20.27 -4.19 1.50
CA ASN A 153 19.62 -2.93 1.23
C ASN A 153 19.27 -2.23 2.54
N GLU A 154 19.37 -0.92 2.56
CA GLU A 154 19.27 -0.13 3.79
C GLU A 154 17.84 0.12 4.23
N LEU A 155 16.87 -0.04 3.31
CA LEU A 155 15.48 0.32 3.52
C LEU A 155 14.53 -0.81 3.10
N THR A 156 13.45 -0.93 3.84
CA THR A 156 12.27 -1.73 3.48
C THR A 156 11.24 -0.83 2.81
N TRP A 157 10.66 -1.26 1.70
CA TRP A 157 9.55 -0.54 1.08
C TRP A 157 8.34 -0.52 2.00
N SER A 158 7.89 0.68 2.33
CA SER A 158 6.77 0.88 3.27
C SER A 158 5.42 0.39 2.74
N GLY A 159 5.33 0.09 1.44
CA GLY A 159 4.05 -0.14 0.77
C GLY A 159 3.31 1.15 0.41
N ILE A 160 3.97 2.31 0.55
CA ILE A 160 3.48 3.61 0.04
C ILE A 160 4.36 4.05 -1.11
N SER A 161 3.75 4.51 -2.18
CA SER A 161 4.46 4.99 -3.38
C SER A 161 3.56 5.89 -4.23
N VAL A 162 4.16 6.79 -4.99
CA VAL A 162 3.51 7.47 -6.12
C VAL A 162 3.90 6.74 -7.39
N ILE A 163 2.94 6.35 -8.21
CA ILE A 163 3.16 5.54 -9.42
C ILE A 163 2.55 6.25 -10.63
N ASN A 164 3.32 6.35 -11.71
CA ASN A 164 2.80 6.76 -13.00
C ASN A 164 2.12 5.57 -13.68
N PRO A 165 0.86 5.67 -14.11
CA PRO A 165 0.13 4.56 -14.74
C PRO A 165 0.79 4.05 -16.03
N ASP A 166 1.58 4.87 -16.73
CA ASP A 166 2.28 4.48 -17.97
C ASP A 166 3.24 3.28 -17.78
N VAL A 167 3.65 3.00 -16.53
CA VAL A 167 4.50 1.82 -16.23
C VAL A 167 3.81 0.49 -16.52
N PHE A 168 2.49 0.51 -16.69
CA PHE A 168 1.68 -0.67 -17.01
C PHE A 168 1.35 -0.80 -18.50
N SER A 169 1.77 0.14 -19.36
CA SER A 169 1.40 0.19 -20.79
C SER A 169 1.75 -1.08 -21.59
N ASP A 170 2.81 -1.78 -21.20
CA ASP A 170 3.29 -2.98 -21.86
C ASP A 170 2.66 -4.28 -21.30
N ILE A 171 1.72 -4.17 -20.37
CA ILE A 171 1.08 -5.32 -19.72
C ILE A 171 -0.28 -5.57 -20.38
N GLU A 172 -0.36 -6.69 -21.12
CA GLU A 172 -1.50 -6.97 -21.99
C GLU A 172 -2.71 -7.62 -21.30
N THR A 173 -2.59 -8.11 -20.04
CA THR A 173 -3.67 -8.87 -19.41
C THR A 173 -4.06 -8.36 -18.02
N GLU A 174 -5.35 -8.00 -17.86
CA GLU A 174 -5.92 -7.58 -16.58
C GLU A 174 -6.24 -8.75 -15.61
N SER A 175 -6.10 -10.00 -16.07
CA SER A 175 -6.46 -11.20 -15.30
C SER A 175 -5.26 -11.91 -14.65
N GLU A 176 -4.04 -11.48 -14.91
CA GLU A 176 -2.85 -12.12 -14.36
C GLU A 176 -2.56 -11.70 -12.94
N THR A 177 -2.25 -12.69 -12.11
CA THR A 177 -1.81 -12.46 -10.74
C THR A 177 -0.31 -12.18 -10.72
N PHE A 178 0.08 -10.93 -10.39
CA PHE A 178 1.48 -10.56 -10.28
C PHE A 178 1.77 -9.52 -9.21
N ASN A 179 3.03 -9.43 -8.84
CA ASN A 179 3.53 -8.48 -7.85
C ASN A 179 4.13 -7.25 -8.56
N VAL A 180 3.69 -6.05 -8.18
CA VAL A 180 4.14 -4.80 -8.81
C VAL A 180 5.64 -4.58 -8.68
N TRP A 181 6.25 -4.90 -7.53
CA TRP A 181 7.69 -4.77 -7.32
C TRP A 181 8.49 -5.57 -8.33
N LYS A 182 8.22 -6.89 -8.40
CA LYS A 182 8.99 -7.84 -9.21
C LYS A 182 8.76 -7.68 -10.71
N PHE A 183 7.52 -7.41 -11.11
CA PHE A 183 7.14 -7.46 -12.53
C PHE A 183 7.06 -6.09 -13.19
N VAL A 184 6.97 -5.03 -12.40
CA VAL A 184 6.86 -3.66 -12.92
C VAL A 184 8.05 -2.81 -12.49
N LEU A 185 8.21 -2.58 -11.18
CA LEU A 185 9.16 -1.57 -10.70
C LEU A 185 10.61 -1.98 -10.86
N LEU A 186 10.96 -3.24 -10.63
CA LEU A 186 12.36 -3.69 -10.62
C LEU A 186 13.10 -3.40 -11.94
N LYS A 187 12.44 -3.55 -13.10
CA LYS A 187 13.04 -3.22 -14.40
C LYS A 187 13.41 -1.74 -14.53
N TYR A 188 12.60 -0.84 -13.96
CA TYR A 188 12.85 0.59 -13.99
C TYR A 188 13.85 1.03 -12.91
N ILE A 189 13.86 0.35 -11.77
CA ILE A 189 14.90 0.55 -10.73
C ILE A 189 16.28 0.25 -11.32
N GLN A 190 16.43 -0.86 -12.03
CA GLN A 190 17.68 -1.24 -12.69
C GLN A 190 18.15 -0.23 -13.76
N GLN A 191 17.24 0.58 -14.28
CA GLN A 191 17.52 1.66 -15.23
C GLN A 191 17.79 3.00 -14.53
N GLY A 192 17.72 3.10 -13.19
CA GLY A 192 17.88 4.34 -12.44
C GLY A 192 16.75 5.35 -12.66
N LEU A 193 15.52 4.88 -12.90
CA LEU A 193 14.37 5.73 -13.25
C LEU A 193 13.35 5.87 -12.11
N VAL A 194 13.54 5.18 -11.00
CA VAL A 194 12.66 5.22 -9.82
C VAL A 194 13.33 6.05 -8.75
N SER A 195 12.64 7.07 -8.28
CA SER A 195 13.08 7.86 -7.14
C SER A 195 12.50 7.34 -5.82
N GLY A 196 13.02 7.80 -4.71
CA GLY A 196 12.51 7.45 -3.39
C GLY A 196 13.07 8.33 -2.29
N GLU A 197 12.48 8.17 -1.12
CA GLU A 197 12.90 8.85 0.09
C GLU A 197 12.79 7.92 1.30
N LYS A 198 13.51 8.25 2.39
CA LYS A 198 13.41 7.57 3.68
C LYS A 198 12.45 8.32 4.59
N SER A 199 11.50 7.61 5.18
CA SER A 199 10.68 8.11 6.28
C SER A 199 11.21 7.58 7.62
N GLU A 200 11.32 8.48 8.60
CA GLU A 200 11.65 8.17 10.00
C GLU A 200 10.38 8.00 10.86
N ASN A 201 9.21 8.12 10.24
CA ASN A 201 7.94 8.10 10.94
C ASN A 201 7.54 6.68 11.34
N LEU A 202 6.62 6.57 12.29
CA LEU A 202 6.06 5.27 12.70
C LEU A 202 5.54 4.51 11.49
N TRP A 203 5.96 3.25 11.39
CA TRP A 203 5.45 2.32 10.41
C TRP A 203 5.52 0.88 10.93
N ILE A 204 4.42 0.15 10.84
CA ILE A 204 4.33 -1.28 11.17
C ILE A 204 3.47 -1.97 10.10
N ASP A 205 4.03 -2.93 9.37
CA ASP A 205 3.26 -3.86 8.53
C ASP A 205 2.58 -4.90 9.43
N VAL A 206 1.27 -4.82 9.57
CA VAL A 206 0.46 -5.71 10.41
C VAL A 206 0.21 -7.04 9.70
N GLY A 207 1.29 -7.75 9.38
CA GLY A 207 1.25 -9.00 8.61
C GLY A 207 1.21 -10.27 9.44
N THR A 208 1.47 -10.20 10.76
CA THR A 208 1.50 -11.35 11.68
C THR A 208 0.93 -10.97 13.04
N HIS A 209 0.60 -11.98 13.88
CA HIS A 209 0.12 -11.75 15.24
C HIS A 209 1.09 -10.92 16.10
N ASN A 210 2.40 -11.17 15.98
CA ASN A 210 3.41 -10.41 16.73
C ASN A 210 3.39 -8.94 16.35
N ARG A 211 3.33 -8.61 15.06
CA ARG A 211 3.30 -7.23 14.57
C ARG A 211 1.96 -6.55 14.85
N LEU A 212 0.85 -7.30 14.89
CA LEU A 212 -0.42 -6.79 15.37
C LEU A 212 -0.32 -6.38 16.85
N ASN A 213 0.25 -7.23 17.70
CA ASN A 213 0.45 -6.93 19.12
C ASN A 213 1.38 -5.74 19.32
N GLU A 214 2.43 -5.62 18.51
CA GLU A 214 3.33 -4.46 18.49
C GLU A 214 2.57 -3.18 18.15
N ALA A 215 1.76 -3.17 17.09
CA ALA A 215 0.96 -2.02 16.71
C ALA A 215 -0.05 -1.61 17.79
N ILE A 216 -0.70 -2.58 18.45
CA ILE A 216 -1.61 -2.35 19.58
C ILE A 216 -0.85 -1.72 20.75
N LYS A 217 0.33 -2.23 21.08
CA LYS A 217 1.16 -1.68 22.17
C LYS A 217 1.54 -0.23 21.87
N VAL A 218 2.06 0.04 20.66
CA VAL A 218 2.46 1.40 20.25
C VAL A 218 1.26 2.37 20.26
N TYR A 219 0.07 1.89 19.92
CA TYR A 219 -1.15 2.69 20.03
C TYR A 219 -1.47 3.06 21.48
N ASN A 220 -1.47 2.07 22.39
CA ASN A 220 -1.80 2.27 23.81
C ASN A 220 -0.76 3.13 24.54
N ASP A 221 0.52 3.07 24.15
CA ASP A 221 1.59 3.87 24.77
C ASP A 221 1.51 5.38 24.41
N LYS A 222 0.67 5.75 23.43
CA LYS A 222 0.45 7.14 22.97
C LYS A 222 -0.85 7.77 23.52
N GLU A 223 -1.75 6.99 24.10
CA GLU A 223 -2.93 7.47 24.82
C GLU A 223 -2.61 7.70 26.31
#